data_4893196abba9c76f26bf5d1d36a44772
#
_entry.id   4893196abba9c76f26bf5d1d36a44772
#
_cell.length_a   1.000
_cell.length_b   1.000
_cell.length_c   1.000
_cell.angle_alpha   90.00
_cell.angle_beta   90.00
_cell.angle_gamma   90.00
#
_symmetry.space_group_name_H-M   'P 1'
#
loop_
_entity.id
_entity.type
_entity.pdbx_description
1 polymer ?
#
loop_
_entity_poly.entity_id
_entity_poly.type
_entity_poly.pdbx_seq_one_letter_code
_entity_poly.pdbx_strand_id
1 'polypeptide(L)'
;MYARQSRVYQDAQLEAVPRIRVVVALYDRLLTSIDAAEQASRAGQIEVRYAETSRAVEIISALARALDFNSGGEIAVHLDRIYRFAIQRLTEFEVRNDPALAQQVRHLIDPLATAWRQLEQESVQASANNVEAPAALRAMRF
;
A
#
# COMPACT_ATOMS: atom_id res chain seq x y z
N MET A 1 18.14 -11.81 31.68
CA MET A 1 17.68 -12.56 30.50
C MET A 1 16.32 -12.10 30.02
N TYR A 2 15.31 -12.07 30.89
CA TYR A 2 13.95 -11.60 30.56
C TYR A 2 13.88 -10.12 30.22
N ALA A 3 14.64 -9.26 30.90
CA ALA A 3 14.68 -7.82 30.65
C ALA A 3 15.20 -7.48 29.25
N ARG A 4 16.17 -8.24 28.73
CA ARG A 4 16.75 -8.04 27.40
C ARG A 4 15.78 -8.45 26.29
N GLN A 5 15.09 -9.58 26.46
CA GLN A 5 14.03 -10.02 25.51
C GLN A 5 12.85 -9.06 25.50
N SER A 6 12.45 -8.55 26.67
CA SER A 6 11.38 -7.56 26.79
C SER A 6 11.73 -6.25 26.07
N ARG A 7 12.98 -5.78 26.15
CA ARG A 7 13.43 -4.57 25.45
C ARG A 7 13.43 -4.75 23.94
N VAL A 8 13.97 -5.87 23.45
CA VAL A 8 13.98 -6.17 21.99
C VAL A 8 12.55 -6.24 21.48
N TYR A 9 11.63 -6.84 22.22
CA TYR A 9 10.23 -6.95 21.87
C TYR A 9 9.55 -5.58 21.84
N GLN A 10 9.78 -4.74 22.85
CA GLN A 10 9.24 -3.38 22.91
C GLN A 10 9.80 -2.50 21.77
N ASP A 11 11.09 -2.59 21.48
CA ASP A 11 11.72 -1.85 20.39
C ASP A 11 11.12 -2.23 19.04
N ALA A 12 10.89 -3.52 18.80
CA ALA A 12 10.25 -4.00 17.57
C ALA A 12 8.81 -3.45 17.42
N GLN A 13 8.06 -3.36 18.51
CA GLN A 13 6.71 -2.79 18.50
C GLN A 13 6.72 -1.29 18.27
N LEU A 14 7.67 -0.56 18.84
CA LEU A 14 7.83 0.87 18.64
C LEU A 14 8.18 1.21 17.19
N GLU A 15 8.90 0.32 16.49
CA GLU A 15 9.22 0.48 15.07
C GLU A 15 8.04 0.11 14.15
N ALA A 16 7.13 -0.76 14.59
CA ALA A 16 6.01 -1.24 13.77
C ALA A 16 5.06 -0.11 13.37
N VAL A 17 4.67 0.76 14.31
CA VAL A 17 3.72 1.85 14.05
C VAL A 17 4.22 2.83 12.99
N PRO A 18 5.45 3.36 13.05
CA PRO A 18 5.96 4.24 12.00
C PRO A 18 6.02 3.57 10.62
N ARG A 19 6.39 2.30 10.55
CA ARG A 19 6.43 1.54 9.29
C ARG A 19 5.05 1.40 8.67
N ILE A 20 4.04 1.07 9.48
CA ILE A 20 2.65 0.94 9.03
C ILE A 20 2.14 2.31 8.55
N ARG A 21 2.47 3.40 9.24
CA ARG A 21 2.07 4.76 8.84
C ARG A 21 2.62 5.13 7.46
N VAL A 22 3.85 4.72 7.15
CA VAL A 22 4.43 4.93 5.82
C VAL A 22 3.61 4.20 4.76
N VAL A 23 3.26 2.95 5.01
CA VAL A 23 2.45 2.15 4.08
C VAL A 23 1.07 2.79 3.89
N VAL A 24 0.40 3.18 4.96
CA VAL A 24 -0.92 3.85 4.90
C VAL A 24 -0.82 5.13 4.07
N ALA A 25 0.20 5.96 4.30
CA ALA A 25 0.40 7.20 3.55
C ALA A 25 0.59 6.93 2.05
N LEU A 26 1.33 5.88 1.69
CA LEU A 26 1.52 5.48 0.29
C LEU A 26 0.20 5.04 -0.35
N TYR A 27 -0.60 4.25 0.34
CA TYR A 27 -1.92 3.84 -0.16
C TYR A 27 -2.87 5.03 -0.30
N ASP A 28 -2.88 5.95 0.66
CA ASP A 28 -3.71 7.15 0.58
C ASP A 28 -3.31 8.02 -0.61
N ARG A 29 -2.02 8.20 -0.82
CA ARG A 29 -1.52 8.95 -1.98
C ARG A 29 -1.85 8.25 -3.29
N LEU A 30 -1.75 6.93 -3.32
CA LEU A 30 -2.10 6.11 -4.47
C LEU A 30 -3.57 6.30 -4.86
N LEU A 31 -4.48 6.20 -3.90
CA LEU A 31 -5.91 6.41 -4.14
C LEU A 31 -6.20 7.82 -4.65
N THR A 32 -5.56 8.83 -4.07
CA THR A 32 -5.69 10.22 -4.52
C THR A 32 -5.25 10.37 -5.97
N SER A 33 -4.14 9.77 -6.36
CA SER A 33 -3.64 9.82 -7.75
C SER A 33 -4.56 9.09 -8.72
N ILE A 34 -5.09 7.94 -8.34
CA ILE A 34 -6.04 7.19 -9.16
C ILE A 34 -7.32 8.02 -9.39
N ASP A 35 -7.86 8.64 -8.34
CA ASP A 35 -9.05 9.48 -8.45
C ASP A 35 -8.79 10.71 -9.32
N ALA A 36 -7.65 11.37 -9.16
CA ALA A 36 -7.27 12.52 -9.97
C ALA A 36 -7.10 12.13 -11.45
N ALA A 37 -6.52 10.98 -11.72
CA ALA A 37 -6.36 10.46 -13.09
C ALA A 37 -7.71 10.16 -13.72
N GLU A 38 -8.63 9.56 -12.98
CA GLU A 38 -9.99 9.29 -13.47
C GLU A 38 -10.73 10.56 -13.81
N GLN A 39 -10.69 11.55 -12.92
CA GLN A 39 -11.33 12.85 -13.17
C GLN A 39 -10.72 13.56 -14.38
N ALA A 40 -9.41 13.52 -14.52
CA ALA A 40 -8.70 14.09 -15.66
C ALA A 40 -9.10 13.40 -16.96
N SER A 41 -9.31 12.08 -16.95
CA SER A 41 -9.81 11.32 -18.09
C SER A 41 -11.20 11.83 -18.52
N ARG A 42 -12.09 11.99 -17.57
CA ARG A 42 -13.46 12.47 -17.83
C ARG A 42 -13.48 13.93 -18.32
N ALA A 43 -12.55 14.75 -17.85
CA ALA A 43 -12.46 16.17 -18.20
C ALA A 43 -11.61 16.44 -19.47
N GLY A 44 -11.03 15.41 -20.07
CA GLY A 44 -10.15 15.56 -21.24
C GLY A 44 -8.80 16.22 -20.95
N GLN A 45 -8.36 16.19 -19.68
CA GLN A 45 -7.09 16.79 -19.25
C GLN A 45 -5.96 15.76 -19.40
N ILE A 46 -5.41 15.64 -20.58
CA ILE A 46 -4.44 14.59 -20.96
C ILE A 46 -3.17 14.64 -20.11
N GLU A 47 -2.60 15.84 -19.91
CA GLU A 47 -1.36 16.00 -19.17
C GLU A 47 -1.52 15.64 -17.69
N VAL A 48 -2.61 16.06 -17.06
CA VAL A 48 -2.93 15.74 -15.68
C VAL A 48 -3.16 14.21 -15.53
N ARG A 49 -3.91 13.63 -16.46
CA ARG A 49 -4.14 12.17 -16.47
C ARG A 49 -2.82 11.42 -16.51
N TYR A 50 -1.93 11.80 -17.42
CA TYR A 50 -0.62 11.17 -17.56
C TYR A 50 0.21 11.30 -16.27
N ALA A 51 0.29 12.50 -15.72
CA ALA A 51 1.08 12.78 -14.53
C ALA A 51 0.57 11.97 -13.32
N GLU A 52 -0.75 11.92 -13.11
CA GLU A 52 -1.34 11.21 -11.98
C GLU A 52 -1.28 9.69 -12.16
N THR A 53 -1.46 9.18 -13.37
CA THR A 53 -1.27 7.77 -13.67
C THR A 53 0.18 7.35 -13.44
N SER A 54 1.13 8.14 -13.89
CA SER A 54 2.55 7.87 -13.68
C SER A 54 2.90 7.83 -12.21
N ARG A 55 2.35 8.75 -11.41
CA ARG A 55 2.54 8.76 -9.96
C ARG A 55 1.96 7.50 -9.31
N ALA A 56 0.76 7.10 -9.71
CA ALA A 56 0.14 5.88 -9.21
C ALA A 56 1.02 4.65 -9.50
N VAL A 57 1.52 4.52 -10.73
CA VAL A 57 2.41 3.43 -11.12
C VAL A 57 3.71 3.46 -10.31
N GLU A 58 4.30 4.63 -10.08
CA GLU A 58 5.50 4.77 -9.25
C GLU A 58 5.27 4.29 -7.82
N ILE A 59 4.14 4.65 -7.22
CA ILE A 59 3.79 4.24 -5.85
C ILE A 59 3.61 2.72 -5.80
N ILE A 60 2.84 2.14 -6.72
CA ILE A 60 2.63 0.69 -6.77
C ILE A 60 3.96 -0.04 -6.96
N SER A 61 4.82 0.48 -7.84
CA SER A 61 6.14 -0.10 -8.09
C SER A 61 7.02 -0.05 -6.83
N ALA A 62 6.97 1.04 -6.08
CA ALA A 62 7.68 1.17 -4.81
C ALA A 62 7.16 0.16 -3.78
N LEU A 63 5.84 0.00 -3.67
CA LEU A 63 5.22 -1.01 -2.80
C LEU A 63 5.64 -2.42 -3.20
N ALA A 64 5.68 -2.71 -4.50
CA ALA A 64 6.10 -4.02 -5.02
C ALA A 64 7.58 -4.31 -4.71
N ARG A 65 8.45 -3.32 -4.88
CA ARG A 65 9.89 -3.48 -4.56
C ARG A 65 10.14 -3.67 -3.07
N ALA A 66 9.26 -3.17 -2.23
CA ALA A 66 9.36 -3.31 -0.78
C ALA A 66 8.86 -4.66 -0.25
N LEU A 67 8.32 -5.53 -1.11
CA LEU A 67 7.84 -6.84 -0.68
C LEU A 67 9.00 -7.73 -0.24
N ASP A 68 8.80 -8.43 0.86
CA ASP A 68 9.73 -9.42 1.40
C ASP A 68 9.11 -10.82 1.28
N PHE A 69 9.48 -11.53 0.24
CA PHE A 69 8.93 -12.86 -0.05
C PHE A 69 9.38 -13.91 0.97
N ASN A 70 10.56 -13.73 1.57
CA ASN A 70 11.08 -14.67 2.57
C ASN A 70 10.29 -14.57 3.88
N SER A 71 10.09 -13.34 4.38
CA SER A 71 9.40 -13.10 5.65
C SER A 71 7.88 -13.01 5.49
N GLY A 72 7.40 -12.54 4.33
CA GLY A 72 5.99 -12.30 4.05
C GLY A 72 5.24 -13.50 3.48
N GLY A 73 5.95 -14.51 2.95
CA GLY A 73 5.35 -15.73 2.43
C GLY A 73 4.21 -15.48 1.44
N GLU A 74 3.06 -16.10 1.67
CA GLU A 74 1.89 -16.01 0.79
C GLU A 74 1.31 -14.59 0.72
N ILE A 75 1.39 -13.81 1.79
CA ILE A 75 0.90 -12.43 1.79
C ILE A 75 1.67 -11.61 0.75
N ALA A 76 3.00 -11.73 0.74
CA ALA A 76 3.84 -11.05 -0.25
C ALA A 76 3.52 -11.49 -1.68
N VAL A 77 3.29 -12.77 -1.90
CA VAL A 77 2.92 -13.31 -3.22
C VAL A 77 1.58 -12.75 -3.69
N HIS A 78 0.58 -12.70 -2.82
CA HIS A 78 -0.73 -12.14 -3.15
C HIS A 78 -0.65 -10.63 -3.46
N LEU A 79 0.08 -9.88 -2.65
CA LEU A 79 0.27 -8.45 -2.90
C LEU A 79 1.00 -8.20 -4.21
N ASP A 80 2.01 -8.99 -4.53
CA ASP A 80 2.73 -8.89 -5.80
C ASP A 80 1.80 -9.08 -7.00
N ARG A 81 0.91 -10.05 -6.96
CA ARG A 81 -0.09 -10.28 -8.01
C ARG A 81 -1.02 -9.09 -8.18
N ILE A 82 -1.51 -8.55 -7.07
CA ILE A 82 -2.40 -7.39 -7.08
C ILE A 82 -1.68 -6.17 -7.68
N TYR A 83 -0.45 -5.93 -7.27
CA TYR A 83 0.33 -4.79 -7.77
C TYR A 83 0.61 -4.90 -9.27
N ARG A 84 1.00 -6.08 -9.75
CA ARG A 84 1.22 -6.32 -11.19
C ARG A 84 -0.04 -6.11 -12.00
N PHE A 85 -1.16 -6.62 -11.53
CA PHE A 85 -2.45 -6.44 -12.17
C PHE A 85 -2.85 -4.96 -12.21
N ALA A 86 -2.67 -4.25 -11.11
CA ALA A 86 -2.98 -2.82 -11.03
C ALA A 86 -2.14 -2.00 -12.02
N ILE A 87 -0.83 -2.27 -12.12
CA ILE A 87 0.05 -1.59 -13.08
C ILE A 87 -0.41 -1.86 -14.51
N GLN A 88 -0.75 -3.10 -14.84
CA GLN A 88 -1.25 -3.47 -16.17
C GLN A 88 -2.52 -2.70 -16.51
N ARG A 89 -3.47 -2.60 -15.58
CA ARG A 89 -4.73 -1.88 -15.79
C ARG A 89 -4.52 -0.38 -15.94
N LEU A 90 -3.62 0.20 -15.17
CA LEU A 90 -3.27 1.63 -15.31
C LEU A 90 -2.59 1.91 -16.64
N THR A 91 -1.76 1.00 -17.14
CA THR A 91 -1.17 1.12 -18.47
C THR A 91 -2.24 1.08 -19.57
N GLU A 92 -3.21 0.17 -19.47
CA GLU A 92 -4.35 0.14 -20.38
C GLU A 92 -5.19 1.41 -20.29
N PHE A 93 -5.40 1.93 -19.09
CA PHE A 93 -6.11 3.18 -18.85
C PHE A 93 -5.47 4.34 -19.63
N GLU A 94 -4.13 4.46 -19.61
CA GLU A 94 -3.42 5.49 -20.37
C GLU A 94 -3.62 5.35 -21.88
N VAL A 95 -3.59 4.11 -22.38
CA VAL A 95 -3.74 3.85 -23.81
C VAL A 95 -5.18 4.10 -24.29
N ARG A 96 -6.15 3.62 -23.54
CA ARG A 96 -7.56 3.64 -23.92
C ARG A 96 -8.33 4.89 -23.48
N ASN A 97 -7.80 5.61 -22.50
CA ASN A 97 -8.49 6.74 -21.89
C ASN A 97 -9.91 6.34 -21.39
N ASP A 98 -10.02 5.16 -20.80
CA ASP A 98 -11.29 4.64 -20.29
C ASP A 98 -11.34 4.77 -18.76
N PRO A 99 -12.16 5.68 -18.21
CA PRO A 99 -12.25 5.88 -16.76
C PRO A 99 -12.63 4.62 -15.99
N ALA A 100 -13.33 3.67 -16.61
CA ALA A 100 -13.72 2.42 -15.97
C ALA A 100 -12.49 1.60 -15.54
N LEU A 101 -11.39 1.67 -16.27
CA LEU A 101 -10.15 0.98 -15.92
C LEU A 101 -9.53 1.55 -14.65
N ALA A 102 -9.55 2.87 -14.48
CA ALA A 102 -9.10 3.53 -13.25
C ALA A 102 -9.98 3.12 -12.06
N GLN A 103 -11.30 3.04 -12.24
CA GLN A 103 -12.23 2.56 -11.22
C GLN A 103 -11.95 1.12 -10.80
N GLN A 104 -11.60 0.24 -11.75
CA GLN A 104 -11.23 -1.14 -11.45
C GLN A 104 -10.01 -1.19 -10.53
N VAL A 105 -9.01 -0.38 -10.82
CA VAL A 105 -7.80 -0.30 -9.97
C VAL A 105 -8.17 0.25 -8.59
N ARG A 106 -9.00 1.28 -8.52
CA ARG A 106 -9.45 1.82 -7.25
C ARG A 106 -10.15 0.76 -6.40
N HIS A 107 -11.08 -0.01 -6.97
CA HIS A 107 -11.78 -1.08 -6.27
C HIS A 107 -10.84 -2.18 -5.78
N LEU A 108 -9.73 -2.40 -6.47
CA LEU A 108 -8.72 -3.37 -6.10
C LEU A 108 -7.88 -2.87 -4.92
N ILE A 109 -7.51 -1.59 -4.93
CA ILE A 109 -6.60 -0.98 -3.95
C ILE A 109 -7.32 -0.55 -2.67
N ASP A 110 -8.54 -0.06 -2.76
CA ASP A 110 -9.28 0.50 -1.63
C ASP A 110 -9.42 -0.47 -0.44
N PRO A 111 -9.76 -1.76 -0.63
CA PRO A 111 -9.81 -2.72 0.48
C PRO A 111 -8.45 -2.91 1.15
N LEU A 112 -7.35 -2.85 0.38
CA LEU A 112 -6.00 -2.94 0.93
C LEU A 112 -5.67 -1.73 1.80
N ALA A 113 -6.01 -0.53 1.33
CA ALA A 113 -5.83 0.70 2.09
C ALA A 113 -6.62 0.64 3.41
N THR A 114 -7.86 0.18 3.37
CA THR A 114 -8.70 0.00 4.54
C THR A 114 -8.08 -0.99 5.53
N ALA A 115 -7.59 -2.12 5.02
CA ALA A 115 -6.93 -3.12 5.86
C ALA A 115 -5.68 -2.57 6.55
N TRP A 116 -4.85 -1.81 5.83
CA TRP A 116 -3.65 -1.20 6.42
C TRP A 116 -3.98 -0.13 7.46
N ARG A 117 -5.03 0.68 7.25
CA ARG A 117 -5.50 1.66 8.25
C ARG A 117 -5.99 0.95 9.52
N GLN A 118 -6.68 -0.15 9.37
CA GLN A 118 -7.12 -0.97 10.50
C GLN A 118 -5.92 -1.54 11.26
N LEU A 119 -4.92 -2.05 10.55
CA LEU A 119 -3.67 -2.53 11.15
C LEU A 119 -2.93 -1.42 11.90
N GLU A 120 -2.95 -0.20 11.38
CA GLU A 120 -2.38 0.96 12.07
C GLU A 120 -3.04 1.18 13.42
N GLN A 121 -4.37 1.20 13.46
CA GLN A 121 -5.12 1.39 14.70
C GLN A 121 -4.85 0.26 15.69
N GLU A 122 -4.88 -0.99 15.23
CA GLU A 122 -4.59 -2.16 16.05
C GLU A 122 -3.16 -2.15 16.57
N SER A 123 -2.21 -1.71 15.78
CA SER A 123 -0.80 -1.63 16.16
C SER A 123 -0.52 -0.55 17.19
N VAL A 124 -1.20 0.58 17.10
CA VAL A 124 -1.14 1.61 18.14
C VAL A 124 -1.66 1.06 19.48
N GLN A 125 -2.78 0.36 19.44
CA GLN A 125 -3.35 -0.29 20.61
C GLN A 125 -2.44 -1.41 21.15
N ALA A 126 -1.91 -2.25 20.27
CA ALA A 126 -1.00 -3.35 20.62
C ALA A 126 0.30 -2.83 21.22
N SER A 127 0.85 -1.74 20.69
CA SER A 127 2.04 -1.08 21.23
C SER A 127 1.80 -0.59 22.67
N ALA A 128 0.61 -0.04 22.95
CA ALA A 128 0.22 0.38 24.30
C ALA A 128 0.07 -0.81 25.26
N ASN A 129 -0.30 -1.99 24.73
CA ASN A 129 -0.56 -3.22 25.51
C ASN A 129 0.57 -4.24 25.45
N ASN A 130 1.72 -3.92 24.82
CA ASN A 130 2.86 -4.83 24.64
C ASN A 130 2.50 -6.13 23.89
N VAL A 131 1.64 -6.05 22.89
CA VAL A 131 1.24 -7.17 22.03
C VAL A 131 2.13 -7.21 20.79
N GLU A 132 2.33 -8.40 20.21
CA GLU A 132 3.16 -8.61 19.03
C GLU A 132 2.68 -7.83 17.79
N ALA A 133 3.63 -7.36 16.96
CA ALA A 133 3.33 -6.65 15.73
C ALA A 133 2.56 -7.53 14.73
N PRO A 134 1.69 -6.94 13.87
CA PRO A 134 0.92 -7.71 12.91
C PRO A 134 1.78 -8.49 11.91
N ALA A 135 1.36 -9.71 11.58
CA ALA A 135 2.07 -10.58 10.64
C ALA A 135 2.20 -9.94 9.24
N ALA A 136 1.20 -9.17 8.81
CA ALA A 136 1.21 -8.50 7.50
C ALA A 136 2.38 -7.53 7.34
N LEU A 137 2.90 -6.96 8.43
CA LEU A 137 4.04 -6.05 8.37
C LEU A 137 5.33 -6.75 7.94
N ARG A 138 5.44 -8.07 8.15
CA ARG A 138 6.60 -8.87 7.70
C ARG A 138 6.69 -8.95 6.18
N ALA A 139 5.60 -8.68 5.46
CA ALA A 139 5.58 -8.66 4.00
C ALA A 139 6.29 -7.43 3.43
N MET A 140 6.58 -6.42 4.24
CA MET A 140 7.16 -5.15 3.79
C MET A 140 8.51 -4.89 4.44
N ARG A 141 9.45 -4.33 3.66
CA ARG A 141 10.84 -4.04 4.09
C ARG A 141 11.07 -2.61 4.55
N PHE A 142 10.05 -1.86 4.73
CA PHE A 142 10.19 -0.47 5.18
C PHE A 142 10.73 -0.40 6.61
#